data_8570d99d7e3e989761845a3cbce32081
#
_entry.id   8570d99d7e3e989761845a3cbce32081
#
_cell.length_a   1.000
_cell.length_b   1.000
_cell.length_c   1.000
_cell.angle_alpha   90.00
_cell.angle_beta   90.00
_cell.angle_gamma   90.00
#
_symmetry.space_group_name_H-M   'P 1'
#
loop_
_entity.id
_entity.type
_entity.pdbx_description
1 polymer ?
#
loop_
_entity_poly.entity_id
_entity_poly.type
_entity_poly.pdbx_seq_one_letter_code
_entity_poly.pdbx_strand_id
1 'polypeptide(L)'
;VVGIEGAEILVARSRENLARNQSMRAEGQALAPTSFIARNLFEMTPEMLMADGIADKWLIDPPREGAFELVKSLAELNESAELRGDWQFPKRIVYVSCNPATLARDAGVLVHRAGYRCLSAGVVNMFAHTAHVESMAVFERND
;
A
#
# COMPACT_ATOMS: atom_id res chain seq x y z
N VAL A 1 7.62 5.13 -9.47
CA VAL A 1 6.40 4.85 -8.68
C VAL A 1 5.65 3.71 -9.34
N VAL A 2 5.15 2.77 -8.54
CA VAL A 2 4.24 1.72 -9.02
C VAL A 2 2.89 1.93 -8.33
N GLY A 3 1.82 2.04 -9.11
CA GLY A 3 0.45 2.07 -8.63
C GLY A 3 -0.23 0.73 -8.93
N ILE A 4 -0.88 0.14 -7.93
CA ILE A 4 -1.62 -1.13 -8.05
C ILE A 4 -3.08 -0.86 -7.71
N GLU A 5 -3.98 -1.25 -8.59
CA GLU A 5 -5.42 -1.05 -8.46
C GLU A 5 -6.16 -2.30 -8.95
N GLY A 6 -7.23 -2.68 -8.24
CA GLY A 6 -8.01 -3.89 -8.58
C GLY A 6 -8.81 -3.77 -9.87
N ALA A 7 -9.28 -2.57 -10.22
CA ALA A 7 -10.14 -2.34 -11.37
C ALA A 7 -9.34 -1.89 -12.60
N GLU A 8 -9.34 -2.67 -13.67
CA GLU A 8 -8.65 -2.32 -14.93
C GLU A 8 -9.08 -0.96 -15.50
N ILE A 9 -10.36 -0.60 -15.38
CA ILE A 9 -10.84 0.69 -15.84
C ILE A 9 -10.21 1.87 -15.08
N LEU A 10 -9.93 1.69 -13.78
CA LEU A 10 -9.24 2.70 -12.96
C LEU A 10 -7.75 2.75 -13.29
N VAL A 11 -7.13 1.62 -13.59
CA VAL A 11 -5.75 1.56 -14.09
C VAL A 11 -5.63 2.29 -15.43
N ALA A 12 -6.56 2.07 -16.37
CA ALA A 12 -6.59 2.79 -17.65
C ALA A 12 -6.71 4.30 -17.42
N ARG A 13 -7.63 4.72 -16.55
CA ARG A 13 -7.81 6.13 -16.18
C ARG A 13 -6.56 6.73 -15.53
N SER A 14 -5.86 5.98 -14.69
CA SER A 14 -4.61 6.41 -14.07
C SER A 14 -3.51 6.66 -15.11
N ARG A 15 -3.41 5.80 -16.13
CA ARG A 15 -2.48 5.99 -17.26
C ARG A 15 -2.82 7.22 -18.09
N GLU A 16 -4.11 7.44 -18.40
CA GLU A 16 -4.58 8.66 -19.10
C GLU A 16 -4.24 9.92 -18.29
N ASN A 17 -4.52 9.91 -16.99
CA ASN A 17 -4.21 11.03 -16.10
C ASN A 17 -2.70 11.31 -16.01
N LEU A 18 -1.88 10.26 -15.97
CA LEU A 18 -0.42 10.40 -16.00
C LEU A 18 0.03 11.07 -17.30
N ALA A 19 -0.43 10.60 -18.45
CA ALA A 19 -0.10 11.16 -19.75
C ALA A 19 -0.53 12.65 -19.85
N ARG A 20 -1.75 12.96 -19.39
CA ARG A 20 -2.25 14.33 -19.33
C ARG A 20 -1.39 15.21 -18.42
N ASN A 21 -1.05 14.76 -17.21
CA ASN A 21 -0.23 15.50 -16.29
C ASN A 21 1.19 15.73 -16.84
N GLN A 22 1.75 14.76 -17.56
CA GLN A 22 3.04 14.91 -18.24
C GLN A 22 2.99 15.99 -19.31
N SER A 23 1.91 16.03 -20.13
CA SER A 23 1.76 17.02 -21.21
C SER A 23 1.52 18.45 -20.72
N MET A 24 1.05 18.62 -19.49
CA MET A 24 0.77 19.94 -18.88
C MET A 24 1.97 20.54 -18.16
N ARG A 25 3.08 19.84 -18.07
CA ARG A 25 4.27 20.32 -17.36
C ARG A 25 5.13 21.22 -18.21
N ALA A 26 5.77 22.19 -17.56
CA ALA A 26 6.77 23.03 -18.19
C ALA A 26 8.01 22.21 -18.58
N GLU A 27 8.73 22.69 -19.58
CA GLU A 27 9.98 22.08 -20.05
C GLU A 27 10.97 21.93 -18.88
N GLY A 28 11.54 20.73 -18.74
CA GLY A 28 12.48 20.39 -17.63
C GLY A 28 11.82 19.92 -16.33
N GLN A 29 10.48 19.87 -16.22
CA GLN A 29 9.76 19.35 -15.06
C GLN A 29 9.21 17.95 -15.32
N ALA A 30 10.05 16.94 -15.37
CA ALA A 30 9.61 15.56 -15.54
C ALA A 30 8.91 15.01 -14.27
N LEU A 31 7.85 14.22 -14.46
CA LEU A 31 7.32 13.37 -13.39
C LEU A 31 8.27 12.20 -13.16
N ALA A 32 8.32 11.67 -11.94
CA ALA A 32 9.02 10.43 -11.66
C ALA A 32 8.48 9.30 -12.57
N PRO A 33 9.35 8.38 -13.04
CA PRO A 33 8.89 7.20 -13.76
C PRO A 33 7.78 6.51 -12.99
N THR A 34 6.63 6.30 -13.63
CA THR A 34 5.42 5.78 -13.00
C THR A 34 4.77 4.73 -13.89
N SER A 35 4.40 3.61 -13.31
CA SER A 35 3.63 2.54 -13.95
C SER A 35 2.40 2.18 -13.13
N PHE A 36 1.39 1.60 -13.78
CA PHE A 36 0.17 1.13 -13.14
C PHE A 36 -0.12 -0.30 -13.55
N ILE A 37 -0.50 -1.12 -12.56
CA ILE A 37 -0.78 -2.55 -12.68
C ILE A 37 -2.21 -2.82 -12.19
N ALA A 38 -2.99 -3.57 -12.97
CA ALA A 38 -4.25 -4.11 -12.51
C ALA A 38 -4.00 -5.40 -11.73
N ARG A 39 -4.41 -5.44 -10.44
CA ARG A 39 -4.24 -6.63 -9.60
C ARG A 39 -5.24 -6.65 -8.46
N ASN A 40 -5.79 -7.83 -8.21
CA ASN A 40 -6.63 -8.07 -7.04
C ASN A 40 -5.77 -8.20 -5.78
N LEU A 41 -5.91 -7.25 -4.84
CA LEU A 41 -5.17 -7.28 -3.56
C LEU A 41 -5.57 -8.43 -2.63
N PHE A 42 -6.75 -9.03 -2.84
CA PHE A 42 -7.20 -10.20 -2.07
C PHE A 42 -6.53 -11.51 -2.50
N GLU A 43 -5.73 -11.47 -3.56
CA GLU A 43 -5.00 -12.63 -4.11
C GLU A 43 -3.48 -12.43 -4.04
N MET A 44 -3.03 -11.45 -3.24
CA MET A 44 -1.59 -11.15 -3.10
C MET A 44 -0.84 -12.32 -2.49
N THR A 45 0.32 -12.61 -3.06
CA THR A 45 1.27 -13.61 -2.57
C THR A 45 2.65 -12.99 -2.37
N PRO A 46 3.54 -13.64 -1.59
CA PRO A 46 4.93 -13.21 -1.46
C PRO A 46 5.65 -13.03 -2.80
N GLU A 47 5.44 -13.96 -3.74
CA GLU A 47 6.07 -13.92 -5.07
C GLU A 47 5.58 -12.71 -5.89
N MET A 48 4.29 -12.38 -5.79
CA MET A 48 3.74 -11.18 -6.44
C MET A 48 4.36 -9.90 -5.87
N LEU A 49 4.53 -9.84 -4.54
CA LEU A 49 5.21 -8.70 -3.91
C LEU A 49 6.64 -8.55 -4.39
N MET A 50 7.39 -9.64 -4.46
CA MET A 50 8.76 -9.61 -4.96
C MET A 50 8.83 -9.20 -6.43
N ALA A 51 7.89 -9.67 -7.25
CA ALA A 51 7.79 -9.32 -8.67
C ALA A 51 7.47 -7.84 -8.92
N ASP A 52 6.78 -7.17 -7.98
CA ASP A 52 6.51 -5.73 -8.04
C ASP A 52 7.76 -4.87 -7.78
N GLY A 53 8.83 -5.50 -7.31
CA GLY A 53 10.12 -4.87 -7.08
C GLY A 53 10.25 -4.29 -5.67
N ILE A 54 11.24 -3.40 -5.51
CA ILE A 54 11.60 -2.80 -4.23
C ILE A 54 11.13 -1.35 -4.21
N ALA A 55 10.47 -0.96 -3.13
CA ALA A 55 10.09 0.43 -2.91
C ALA A 55 10.33 0.81 -1.43
N ASP A 56 10.92 1.98 -1.19
CA ASP A 56 11.23 2.44 0.17
C ASP A 56 9.99 2.79 0.98
N LYS A 57 8.90 3.18 0.33
CA LYS A 57 7.68 3.65 0.98
C LYS A 57 6.45 3.12 0.27
N TRP A 58 5.48 2.69 1.06
CA TRP A 58 4.17 2.27 0.58
C TRP A 58 3.08 3.17 1.12
N LEU A 59 2.10 3.46 0.28
CA LEU A 59 0.78 3.97 0.64
C LEU A 59 -0.23 2.87 0.32
N ILE A 60 -0.96 2.44 1.33
CA ILE A 60 -2.01 1.42 1.23
C ILE A 60 -3.33 2.11 1.52
N ASP A 61 -4.28 2.02 0.59
CA ASP A 61 -5.64 2.55 0.72
C ASP A 61 -6.62 1.51 0.14
N PRO A 62 -6.87 0.42 0.86
CA PRO A 62 -7.64 -0.71 0.38
C PRO A 62 -9.14 -0.48 0.51
N PRO A 63 -9.98 -1.34 -0.09
CA PRO A 63 -11.42 -1.37 0.17
C PRO A 63 -11.71 -1.70 1.65
N ARG A 64 -12.99 -1.65 2.04
CA ARG A 64 -13.45 -1.82 3.45
C ARG A 64 -13.00 -3.12 4.12
N GLU A 65 -12.74 -4.14 3.34
CA GLU A 65 -12.25 -5.45 3.77
C GLU A 65 -10.79 -5.42 4.27
N GLY A 66 -10.07 -4.34 3.97
CA GLY A 66 -8.65 -4.18 4.29
C GLY A 66 -7.73 -4.83 3.27
N ALA A 67 -6.44 -4.97 3.61
CA ALA A 67 -5.40 -5.53 2.75
C ALA A 67 -4.75 -6.77 3.40
N PHE A 68 -5.56 -7.68 3.94
CA PHE A 68 -5.08 -8.79 4.76
C PHE A 68 -4.05 -9.67 4.02
N GLU A 69 -4.32 -10.08 2.78
CA GLU A 69 -3.38 -10.94 2.03
C GLU A 69 -2.07 -10.21 1.71
N LEU A 70 -2.11 -8.89 1.50
CA LEU A 70 -0.91 -8.07 1.31
C LEU A 70 -0.02 -8.07 2.58
N VAL A 71 -0.59 -7.78 3.74
CA VAL A 71 0.18 -7.72 5.01
C VAL A 71 0.60 -9.10 5.47
N LYS A 72 -0.19 -10.14 5.19
CA LYS A 72 0.16 -11.53 5.43
C LYS A 72 1.36 -11.96 4.57
N SER A 73 1.37 -11.61 3.28
CA SER A 73 2.50 -11.87 2.39
C SER A 73 3.79 -11.19 2.87
N LEU A 74 3.70 -9.95 3.39
CA LEU A 74 4.84 -9.31 4.06
C LEU A 74 5.32 -10.08 5.30
N ALA A 75 4.39 -10.60 6.10
CA ALA A 75 4.74 -11.41 7.26
C ALA A 75 5.45 -12.71 6.87
N GLU A 76 4.97 -13.40 5.85
CA GLU A 76 5.60 -14.61 5.32
C GLU A 76 7.02 -14.36 4.82
N LEU A 77 7.26 -13.25 4.11
CA LEU A 77 8.60 -12.84 3.69
C LEU A 77 9.51 -12.48 4.88
N ASN A 78 8.94 -11.96 5.96
CA ASN A 78 9.70 -11.65 7.17
C ASN A 78 10.09 -12.93 7.95
N GLU A 79 9.20 -13.91 7.97
CA GLU A 79 9.39 -15.19 8.65
C GLU A 79 10.32 -16.15 7.90
N SER A 80 10.49 -15.98 6.57
CA SER A 80 11.33 -16.83 5.73
C SER A 80 12.35 -16.02 4.95
N ALA A 81 13.61 -16.01 5.43
CA ALA A 81 14.72 -15.39 4.72
C ALA A 81 15.02 -16.12 3.40
N GLU A 82 14.81 -17.43 3.33
CA GLU A 82 14.99 -18.23 2.13
C GLU A 82 14.01 -17.80 1.02
N LEU A 83 12.72 -17.65 1.37
CA LEU A 83 11.69 -17.17 0.43
C LEU A 83 11.97 -15.75 -0.07
N ARG A 84 12.39 -14.87 0.84
CA ARG A 84 12.64 -13.45 0.55
C ARG A 84 13.85 -13.22 -0.35
N GLY A 85 14.95 -13.99 -0.19
CA GLY A 85 16.21 -13.72 -0.86
C GLY A 85 16.73 -12.31 -0.59
N ASP A 86 17.10 -11.59 -1.66
CA ASP A 86 17.63 -10.21 -1.60
C ASP A 86 16.53 -9.12 -1.66
N TRP A 87 15.25 -9.50 -1.68
CA TRP A 87 14.17 -8.53 -1.70
C TRP A 87 14.12 -7.73 -0.40
N GLN A 88 13.85 -6.43 -0.51
CA GLN A 88 13.88 -5.49 0.61
C GLN A 88 12.48 -4.97 0.93
N PHE A 89 12.19 -4.94 2.22
CA PHE A 89 10.94 -4.39 2.75
C PHE A 89 10.87 -2.87 2.59
N PRO A 90 9.67 -2.31 2.42
CA PRO A 90 9.47 -0.86 2.54
C PRO A 90 9.86 -0.40 3.95
N LYS A 91 10.64 0.68 4.01
CA LYS A 91 11.06 1.30 5.27
C LYS A 91 9.89 1.91 6.01
N ARG A 92 8.90 2.40 5.26
CA ARG A 92 7.70 3.04 5.82
C ARG A 92 6.45 2.64 5.04
N ILE A 93 5.39 2.36 5.81
CA ILE A 93 4.04 2.11 5.29
C ILE A 93 3.10 3.15 5.89
N VAL A 94 2.35 3.84 5.05
CA VAL A 94 1.18 4.64 5.42
C VAL A 94 -0.04 3.83 5.02
N TYR A 95 -0.90 3.54 5.98
CA TYR A 95 -2.12 2.77 5.76
C TYR A 95 -3.33 3.68 6.03
N VAL A 96 -4.18 3.87 5.04
CA VAL A 96 -5.46 4.59 5.14
C VAL A 96 -6.58 3.56 5.07
N SER A 97 -7.64 3.74 5.82
CA SER A 97 -8.79 2.81 5.81
C SER A 97 -10.07 3.50 6.25
N CYS A 98 -11.13 3.29 5.50
CA CYS A 98 -12.49 3.66 5.88
C CYS A 98 -13.12 2.69 6.91
N ASN A 99 -12.38 1.67 7.37
CA ASN A 99 -12.81 0.72 8.39
C ASN A 99 -11.73 0.51 9.45
N PRO A 100 -11.83 1.18 10.63
CA PRO A 100 -10.83 1.07 11.69
C PRO A 100 -10.61 -0.36 12.19
N ALA A 101 -11.62 -1.23 12.12
CA ALA A 101 -11.49 -2.61 12.57
C ALA A 101 -10.57 -3.44 11.65
N THR A 102 -10.67 -3.25 10.33
CA THR A 102 -9.77 -3.92 9.39
C THR A 102 -8.36 -3.34 9.45
N LEU A 103 -8.22 -2.01 9.64
CA LEU A 103 -6.91 -1.42 9.92
C LEU A 103 -6.28 -2.01 11.18
N ALA A 104 -7.02 -2.16 12.27
CA ALA A 104 -6.49 -2.74 13.51
C ALA A 104 -6.05 -4.19 13.33
N ARG A 105 -6.82 -5.01 12.59
CA ARG A 105 -6.44 -6.39 12.25
C ARG A 105 -5.13 -6.44 11.44
N ASP A 106 -5.04 -5.65 10.38
CA ASP A 106 -3.89 -5.63 9.48
C ASP A 106 -2.65 -5.03 10.17
N ALA A 107 -2.85 -4.01 11.01
CA ALA A 107 -1.80 -3.45 11.87
C ALA A 107 -1.23 -4.49 12.84
N GLY A 108 -2.07 -5.38 13.40
CA GLY A 108 -1.63 -6.50 14.22
C GLY A 108 -0.65 -7.40 13.47
N VAL A 109 -0.93 -7.74 12.21
CA VAL A 109 -0.01 -8.53 11.38
C VAL A 109 1.29 -7.77 11.11
N LEU A 110 1.20 -6.49 10.72
CA LEU A 110 2.37 -5.65 10.45
C LEU A 110 3.30 -5.57 11.68
N VAL A 111 2.74 -5.34 12.86
CA VAL A 111 3.52 -5.14 14.10
C VAL A 111 4.05 -6.45 14.66
N HIS A 112 3.25 -7.51 14.71
CA HIS A 112 3.63 -8.73 15.42
C HIS A 112 4.32 -9.77 14.54
N ARG A 113 4.14 -9.70 13.21
CA ARG A 113 4.67 -10.72 12.28
C ARG A 113 5.53 -10.15 11.16
N ALA A 114 5.20 -8.98 10.63
CA ALA A 114 5.92 -8.42 9.49
C ALA A 114 7.10 -7.50 9.88
N GLY A 115 7.40 -7.33 11.18
CA GLY A 115 8.58 -6.62 11.66
C GLY A 115 8.49 -5.09 11.58
N TYR A 116 7.30 -4.54 11.72
CA TYR A 116 7.08 -3.09 11.78
C TYR A 116 6.70 -2.63 13.20
N ARG A 117 6.91 -1.34 13.46
CA ARG A 117 6.34 -0.65 14.62
C ARG A 117 5.36 0.43 14.15
N CYS A 118 4.27 0.61 14.87
CA CYS A 118 3.34 1.70 14.63
C CYS A 118 3.91 2.99 15.27
N LEU A 119 4.15 4.00 14.43
CA LEU A 119 4.64 5.31 14.89
C LEU A 119 3.51 6.21 15.33
N SER A 120 2.41 6.21 14.60
CA SER A 120 1.24 7.03 14.87
C SER A 120 0.01 6.42 14.25
N ALA A 121 -1.13 6.67 14.86
CA ALA A 121 -2.44 6.35 14.32
C ALA A 121 -3.43 7.46 14.67
N GLY A 122 -4.41 7.66 13.84
CA GLY A 122 -5.44 8.67 14.04
C GLY A 122 -6.67 8.43 13.19
N VAL A 123 -7.68 9.24 13.43
CA VAL A 123 -8.94 9.22 12.69
C VAL A 123 -9.28 10.60 12.15
N VAL A 124 -9.93 10.63 10.99
CA VAL A 124 -10.47 11.85 10.39
C VAL A 124 -11.97 11.65 10.18
N ASN A 125 -12.76 12.51 10.79
CA ASN A 125 -14.21 12.50 10.61
C ASN A 125 -14.59 13.33 9.37
N MET A 126 -14.58 12.67 8.20
CA MET A 126 -14.94 13.29 6.92
C MET A 126 -16.42 13.13 6.55
N PHE A 127 -17.13 12.23 7.23
CA PHE A 127 -18.51 11.86 6.92
C PHE A 127 -19.43 12.29 8.06
N ALA A 128 -19.63 13.61 8.22
CA ALA A 128 -20.45 14.17 9.28
C ALA A 128 -21.87 13.52 9.29
N HIS A 129 -22.39 13.25 10.49
CA HIS A 129 -23.70 12.61 10.73
C HIS A 129 -23.79 11.14 10.26
N THR A 130 -22.68 10.47 10.02
CA THR A 130 -22.64 9.03 9.76
C THR A 130 -21.73 8.31 10.78
N ALA A 131 -21.79 6.98 10.81
CA ALA A 131 -20.88 6.14 11.61
C ALA A 131 -19.54 5.87 10.90
N HIS A 132 -19.30 6.50 9.75
CA HIS A 132 -18.09 6.30 8.97
C HIS A 132 -17.02 7.30 9.37
N VAL A 133 -15.81 6.78 9.61
CA VAL A 133 -14.60 7.58 9.82
C VAL A 133 -13.48 7.03 8.95
N GLU A 134 -12.63 7.91 8.47
CA GLU A 134 -11.34 7.50 7.91
C GLU A 134 -10.35 7.33 9.05
N SER A 135 -9.61 6.24 9.01
CA SER A 135 -8.51 5.97 9.94
C SER A 135 -7.21 5.85 9.16
N MET A 136 -6.12 6.24 9.79
CA MET A 136 -4.81 6.10 9.18
C MET A 136 -3.78 5.74 10.23
N ALA A 137 -2.76 5.00 9.80
CA ALA A 137 -1.62 4.66 10.63
C ALA A 137 -0.32 4.71 9.83
N VAL A 138 0.76 5.04 10.50
CA VAL A 138 2.11 5.07 9.95
C VAL A 138 2.93 3.99 10.63
N PHE A 139 3.51 3.13 9.84
CA PHE A 139 4.39 2.07 10.30
C PHE A 139 5.80 2.27 9.78
N GLU A 140 6.78 1.92 10.58
CA GLU A 140 8.19 1.96 10.23
C GLU A 140 8.81 0.60 10.47
N ARG A 141 9.69 0.19 9.56
CA ARG A 141 10.42 -1.07 9.68
C ARG A 141 11.32 -1.03 10.91
N ASN A 142 11.32 -2.10 11.70
CA ASN A 142 12.34 -2.30 12.73
C ASN A 142 13.67 -2.64 12.04
N ASP A 143 14.74 -2.01 12.49
CA ASP A 143 16.10 -2.30 12.03
C ASP A 143 16.55 -3.72 12.48
#